data_0202d0c57399b01f752bbf6429db8b33
#
_entry.id   0202d0c57399b01f752bbf6429db8b33
#
_cell.length_a   1.000
_cell.length_b   1.000
_cell.length_c   1.000
_cell.angle_alpha   90.00
_cell.angle_beta   90.00
_cell.angle_gamma   90.00
#
_symmetry.space_group_name_H-M   'P 1'
#
loop_
_entity.id
_entity.type
_entity.pdbx_description
1 polymer ?
#
loop_
_entity_poly.entity_id
_entity_poly.type
_entity_poly.pdbx_seq_one_letter_code
_entity_poly.pdbx_strand_id
1 'polypeptide(L)'
;MAVPGAIAAGKHAGSAGTPPVLAGTRCPVLPADNSWNQRVDRLPVAHDSSAVINVIGAADPVHPDFGTVYHGAPNGIPYAIVSGRTRRVPVSFDYAGESDRGRYSLPRNVPIEGGPRSTGDRHVIVVNRDTCTDYELFAAYPRAGRWHAGSGAIFNLRSDRLRPAGWTSADAAGLPILPGLARYDEVARGAIDHALRFTVSCTAYAYVYPARHRTSGCSKAHAPPMGLRLRLRASVNISRLPYQARVVTQALKRYGMIVADNGASWFISGAPDRRWKDDDLHLLGLLKGRDFEVIDTRSLPHPGR
;
A
#
# COMPACT_ATOMS: atom_id res chain seq x y z
N MET A 1 -8.64 6.39 57.90
CA MET A 1 -8.10 6.94 56.63
C MET A 1 -7.96 5.78 55.65
N ALA A 2 -8.85 5.73 54.67
CA ALA A 2 -8.86 4.70 53.65
C ALA A 2 -8.15 5.21 52.39
N VAL A 3 -7.18 4.48 51.87
CA VAL A 3 -6.43 4.76 50.64
C VAL A 3 -7.26 4.26 49.46
N PRO A 4 -7.51 5.08 48.41
CA PRO A 4 -8.22 4.60 47.23
C PRO A 4 -7.31 3.73 46.37
N GLY A 5 -7.79 2.54 46.03
CA GLY A 5 -7.13 1.57 45.16
C GLY A 5 -6.98 2.11 43.72
N ALA A 6 -5.82 1.91 43.17
CA ALA A 6 -5.50 2.19 41.75
C ALA A 6 -6.28 1.23 40.84
N ILE A 7 -7.08 1.80 39.96
CA ILE A 7 -7.75 1.07 38.86
C ILE A 7 -6.68 0.74 37.82
N ALA A 8 -6.36 -0.53 37.69
CA ALA A 8 -5.50 -1.04 36.64
C ALA A 8 -6.18 -0.86 35.26
N ALA A 9 -5.60 -0.06 34.40
CA ALA A 9 -6.01 0.06 33.00
C ALA A 9 -5.79 -1.29 32.30
N GLY A 10 -6.88 -1.99 32.04
CA GLY A 10 -6.86 -3.26 31.32
C GLY A 10 -6.33 -3.02 29.89
N LYS A 11 -5.23 -3.66 29.55
CA LYS A 11 -4.73 -3.78 28.18
C LYS A 11 -5.77 -4.55 27.35
N HIS A 12 -6.51 -3.85 26.54
CA HIS A 12 -7.28 -4.51 25.48
C HIS A 12 -6.29 -4.99 24.41
N ALA A 13 -5.73 -6.16 24.60
CA ALA A 13 -5.16 -6.94 23.51
C ALA A 13 -6.33 -7.41 22.64
N GLY A 14 -6.66 -6.65 21.59
CA GLY A 14 -7.54 -7.14 20.55
C GLY A 14 -6.91 -8.42 19.99
N SER A 15 -7.67 -9.51 19.91
CA SER A 15 -7.21 -10.76 19.31
C SER A 15 -6.74 -10.44 17.88
N ALA A 16 -5.46 -10.71 17.60
CA ALA A 16 -4.92 -10.60 16.25
C ALA A 16 -5.77 -11.51 15.34
N GLY A 17 -6.49 -10.92 14.39
CA GLY A 17 -7.28 -11.67 13.42
C GLY A 17 -6.38 -12.56 12.54
N THR A 18 -6.98 -13.38 11.71
CA THR A 18 -6.23 -14.13 10.69
C THR A 18 -5.70 -13.14 9.65
N PRO A 19 -4.40 -13.20 9.28
CA PRO A 19 -3.86 -12.31 8.27
C PRO A 19 -4.49 -12.59 6.89
N PRO A 20 -4.62 -11.59 6.00
CA PRO A 20 -4.98 -11.82 4.62
C PRO A 20 -3.99 -12.80 3.98
N VAL A 21 -4.49 -13.70 3.12
CA VAL A 21 -3.66 -14.67 2.40
C VAL A 21 -3.68 -14.34 0.92
N LEU A 22 -2.50 -14.32 0.29
CA LEU A 22 -2.38 -14.08 -1.15
C LEU A 22 -3.01 -15.25 -1.92
N ALA A 23 -3.98 -14.94 -2.78
CA ALA A 23 -4.69 -15.94 -3.56
C ALA A 23 -3.74 -16.84 -4.37
N GLY A 24 -4.05 -18.12 -4.45
CA GLY A 24 -3.20 -19.12 -5.10
C GLY A 24 -1.94 -19.52 -4.33
N THR A 25 -1.82 -19.09 -3.07
CA THR A 25 -0.70 -19.41 -2.18
C THR A 25 -1.17 -19.75 -0.76
N ARG A 26 -0.21 -20.10 0.12
CA ARG A 26 -0.40 -20.16 1.57
C ARG A 26 0.33 -19.00 2.28
N CYS A 27 0.76 -18.00 1.53
CA CYS A 27 1.50 -16.87 2.08
C CYS A 27 0.54 -15.85 2.69
N PRO A 28 0.74 -15.46 3.96
CA PRO A 28 0.07 -14.29 4.48
C PRO A 28 0.54 -13.05 3.70
N VAL A 29 -0.29 -12.05 3.62
CA VAL A 29 0.09 -10.72 3.18
C VAL A 29 0.40 -9.89 4.42
N LEU A 30 1.57 -10.16 4.99
CA LEU A 30 2.07 -9.69 6.29
C LEU A 30 1.30 -10.27 7.50
N PRO A 31 1.85 -10.20 8.72
CA PRO A 31 1.18 -10.63 9.94
C PRO A 31 -0.14 -9.89 10.21
N ALA A 32 -1.01 -10.47 11.01
CA ALA A 32 -2.32 -9.90 11.29
C ALA A 32 -2.27 -8.57 12.05
N ASP A 33 -1.25 -8.36 12.85
CA ASP A 33 -0.99 -7.14 13.61
C ASP A 33 -0.14 -6.10 12.84
N ASN A 34 0.25 -6.42 11.59
CA ASN A 34 0.96 -5.47 10.74
C ASN A 34 0.12 -4.22 10.50
N SER A 35 0.77 -3.06 10.37
CA SER A 35 0.10 -1.78 10.12
C SER A 35 -0.85 -1.80 8.93
N TRP A 36 -0.55 -2.55 7.87
CA TRP A 36 -1.44 -2.71 6.73
C TRP A 36 -2.75 -3.43 7.11
N ASN A 37 -2.70 -4.38 8.05
CA ASN A 37 -3.82 -5.24 8.42
C ASN A 37 -4.58 -4.72 9.67
N GLN A 38 -4.11 -3.66 10.32
CA GLN A 38 -4.76 -3.06 11.47
C GLN A 38 -6.01 -2.25 11.08
N ARG A 39 -7.12 -2.48 11.76
CA ARG A 39 -8.35 -1.69 11.61
C ARG A 39 -8.18 -0.31 12.24
N VAL A 40 -8.74 0.70 11.55
CA VAL A 40 -8.68 2.11 11.98
C VAL A 40 -10.07 2.76 12.12
N ASP A 41 -11.13 2.01 11.89
CA ASP A 41 -12.51 2.51 11.87
C ASP A 41 -13.01 3.08 13.20
N ARG A 42 -12.32 2.77 14.30
CA ARG A 42 -12.66 3.25 15.66
C ARG A 42 -11.62 4.20 16.26
N LEU A 43 -10.57 4.52 15.52
CA LEU A 43 -9.52 5.40 16.01
C LEU A 43 -9.98 6.87 16.00
N PRO A 44 -9.41 7.71 16.85
CA PRO A 44 -9.72 9.15 16.84
C PRO A 44 -9.18 9.79 15.56
N VAL A 45 -9.82 10.90 15.18
CA VAL A 45 -9.36 11.76 14.09
C VAL A 45 -8.22 12.62 14.57
N ALA A 46 -7.18 12.81 13.75
CA ALA A 46 -6.07 13.69 14.07
C ALA A 46 -6.54 15.15 14.13
N HIS A 47 -5.95 15.92 15.04
CA HIS A 47 -6.32 17.32 15.33
C HIS A 47 -6.25 18.20 14.06
N ASP A 48 -5.22 18.01 13.23
CA ASP A 48 -4.97 18.78 12.01
C ASP A 48 -5.56 18.16 10.73
N SER A 49 -6.42 17.16 10.89
CA SER A 49 -7.00 16.37 9.78
C SER A 49 -7.52 17.26 8.63
N SER A 50 -8.32 18.29 8.95
CA SER A 50 -8.90 19.15 7.92
C SER A 50 -7.84 19.95 7.16
N ALA A 51 -6.80 20.43 7.84
CA ALA A 51 -5.71 21.18 7.24
C ALA A 51 -4.91 20.28 6.28
N VAL A 52 -4.60 19.04 6.69
CA VAL A 52 -3.91 18.06 5.84
C VAL A 52 -4.76 17.71 4.61
N ILE A 53 -6.04 17.41 4.78
CA ILE A 53 -6.97 17.10 3.67
C ILE A 53 -7.02 18.26 2.66
N ASN A 54 -7.03 19.51 3.11
CA ASN A 54 -7.01 20.67 2.23
C ASN A 54 -5.72 20.75 1.40
N VAL A 55 -4.57 20.37 1.98
CA VAL A 55 -3.29 20.35 1.26
C VAL A 55 -3.26 19.25 0.20
N ILE A 56 -3.84 18.07 0.50
CA ILE A 56 -3.91 16.97 -0.46
C ILE A 56 -4.89 17.32 -1.60
N GLY A 57 -5.98 18.05 -1.29
CA GLY A 57 -7.02 18.43 -2.25
C GLY A 57 -8.40 17.96 -1.78
N ALA A 58 -9.09 18.77 -0.96
CA ALA A 58 -10.40 18.42 -0.37
C ALA A 58 -11.51 18.25 -1.41
N ALA A 59 -11.42 18.94 -2.56
CA ALA A 59 -12.41 18.86 -3.64
C ALA A 59 -12.06 17.82 -4.72
N ASP A 60 -10.84 17.30 -4.70
CA ASP A 60 -10.35 16.38 -5.73
C ASP A 60 -10.97 14.98 -5.57
N PRO A 61 -11.30 14.32 -6.69
CA PRO A 61 -11.88 12.99 -6.66
C PRO A 61 -10.85 11.91 -6.34
N VAL A 62 -11.31 10.83 -5.74
CA VAL A 62 -10.56 9.57 -5.68
C VAL A 62 -10.43 9.01 -7.10
N HIS A 63 -9.25 8.53 -7.44
CA HIS A 63 -8.97 7.87 -8.70
C HIS A 63 -8.52 6.42 -8.46
N PRO A 64 -9.24 5.41 -9.00
CA PRO A 64 -8.75 4.03 -9.02
C PRO A 64 -7.67 3.91 -10.11
N ASP A 65 -6.41 3.85 -9.70
CA ASP A 65 -5.29 3.65 -10.61
C ASP A 65 -5.06 2.15 -10.86
N PHE A 66 -6.16 1.48 -11.18
CA PHE A 66 -6.21 0.05 -11.50
C PHE A 66 -7.53 -0.29 -12.20
N GLY A 67 -7.52 -1.40 -12.91
CA GLY A 67 -8.66 -1.85 -13.69
C GLY A 67 -8.29 -2.96 -14.67
N THR A 68 -8.92 -2.95 -15.84
CA THR A 68 -8.64 -3.92 -16.90
C THR A 68 -7.45 -3.48 -17.76
N VAL A 69 -7.63 -2.43 -18.56
CA VAL A 69 -6.65 -1.95 -19.56
C VAL A 69 -6.65 -0.43 -19.61
N TYR A 70 -5.46 0.14 -19.68
CA TYR A 70 -5.26 1.57 -19.94
C TYR A 70 -4.17 1.75 -21.02
N HIS A 71 -4.47 2.52 -22.08
CA HIS A 71 -3.57 2.71 -23.23
C HIS A 71 -2.98 1.41 -23.81
N GLY A 72 -3.79 0.35 -23.87
CA GLY A 72 -3.38 -0.94 -24.45
C GLY A 72 -2.49 -1.82 -23.55
N ALA A 73 -2.25 -1.40 -22.30
CA ALA A 73 -1.53 -2.18 -21.30
C ALA A 73 -2.45 -2.50 -20.10
N PRO A 74 -2.15 -3.54 -19.31
CA PRO A 74 -2.86 -3.79 -18.05
C PRO A 74 -2.79 -2.57 -17.12
N ASN A 75 -3.96 -2.14 -16.59
CA ASN A 75 -4.09 -0.96 -15.74
C ASN A 75 -3.83 -1.31 -14.27
N GLY A 76 -2.75 -0.78 -13.70
CA GLY A 76 -2.34 -0.99 -12.30
C GLY A 76 -0.97 -1.67 -12.17
N ILE A 77 -0.57 -1.96 -10.94
CA ILE A 77 0.72 -2.56 -10.62
C ILE A 77 0.59 -4.09 -10.60
N PRO A 78 1.11 -4.80 -11.62
CA PRO A 78 0.97 -6.24 -11.72
C PRO A 78 1.94 -6.96 -10.77
N TYR A 79 1.56 -8.17 -10.35
CA TYR A 79 2.45 -9.07 -9.63
C TYR A 79 2.44 -10.47 -10.23
N ALA A 80 3.51 -11.23 -10.01
CA ALA A 80 3.63 -12.62 -10.41
C ALA A 80 3.87 -13.52 -9.20
N ILE A 81 3.29 -14.72 -9.20
CA ILE A 81 3.56 -15.75 -8.20
C ILE A 81 4.47 -16.81 -8.84
N VAL A 82 5.56 -17.11 -8.17
CA VAL A 82 6.56 -18.06 -8.64
C VAL A 82 6.86 -19.12 -7.57
N SER A 83 7.46 -20.24 -7.99
CA SER A 83 7.97 -21.26 -7.07
C SER A 83 9.43 -21.01 -6.71
N GLY A 84 9.93 -21.72 -5.70
CA GLY A 84 11.35 -21.70 -5.30
C GLY A 84 12.32 -22.19 -6.39
N ARG A 85 11.81 -22.86 -7.42
CA ARG A 85 12.60 -23.30 -8.59
C ARG A 85 12.90 -22.18 -9.59
N THR A 86 12.24 -21.02 -9.43
CA THR A 86 12.45 -19.88 -10.33
C THR A 86 13.88 -19.37 -10.22
N ARG A 87 14.49 -19.19 -11.40
CA ARG A 87 15.88 -18.68 -11.46
C ARG A 87 15.99 -17.34 -10.75
N ARG A 88 17.01 -17.23 -9.92
CA ARG A 88 17.40 -15.96 -9.31
C ARG A 88 18.43 -15.25 -10.17
N VAL A 89 18.18 -13.99 -10.48
CA VAL A 89 19.04 -13.15 -11.32
C VAL A 89 19.62 -11.98 -10.53
N PRO A 90 20.83 -11.51 -10.84
CA PRO A 90 21.40 -10.31 -10.23
C PRO A 90 20.65 -9.07 -10.74
N VAL A 91 20.50 -8.08 -9.84
CA VAL A 91 19.93 -6.76 -10.15
C VAL A 91 20.97 -5.72 -9.72
N SER A 92 21.23 -4.75 -10.58
CA SER A 92 21.99 -3.53 -10.24
C SER A 92 21.00 -2.39 -10.02
N PHE A 93 21.33 -1.45 -9.14
CA PHE A 93 20.45 -0.37 -8.71
C PHE A 93 21.09 1.00 -8.84
N ASP A 94 20.29 2.01 -9.20
CA ASP A 94 20.68 3.41 -9.13
C ASP A 94 20.81 3.83 -7.65
N TYR A 95 19.82 3.46 -6.82
CA TYR A 95 19.81 3.70 -5.38
C TYR A 95 20.37 2.49 -4.61
N ALA A 96 21.60 2.06 -4.97
CA ALA A 96 22.22 0.84 -4.43
C ALA A 96 22.43 0.87 -2.91
N GLY A 97 22.60 2.07 -2.32
CA GLY A 97 22.75 2.25 -0.87
C GLY A 97 21.48 2.00 -0.07
N GLU A 98 20.32 2.05 -0.73
CA GLU A 98 19.00 1.92 -0.13
C GLU A 98 18.21 0.71 -0.70
N SER A 99 18.89 -0.15 -1.46
CA SER A 99 18.30 -1.33 -2.09
C SER A 99 18.82 -2.61 -1.48
N ASP A 100 17.97 -3.64 -1.38
CA ASP A 100 18.39 -4.95 -0.89
C ASP A 100 19.25 -5.64 -1.93
N ARG A 101 20.53 -5.84 -1.57
CA ARG A 101 21.49 -6.55 -2.40
C ARG A 101 21.15 -8.03 -2.46
N GLY A 102 21.45 -8.65 -3.60
CA GLY A 102 21.25 -10.09 -3.76
C GLY A 102 20.67 -10.45 -5.12
N ARG A 103 20.06 -11.62 -5.14
CA ARG A 103 19.48 -12.18 -6.36
C ARG A 103 17.97 -12.23 -6.21
N TYR A 104 17.26 -11.72 -7.18
CA TYR A 104 15.80 -11.63 -7.24
C TYR A 104 15.22 -12.78 -8.05
N SER A 105 14.13 -13.39 -7.58
CA SER A 105 13.42 -14.44 -8.31
C SER A 105 12.58 -13.84 -9.42
N LEU A 106 13.15 -13.62 -10.58
CA LEU A 106 12.49 -12.98 -11.72
C LEU A 106 12.33 -13.98 -12.87
N PRO A 107 11.09 -14.38 -13.22
CA PRO A 107 10.85 -15.20 -14.41
C PRO A 107 11.11 -14.39 -15.68
N ARG A 108 11.35 -15.09 -16.81
CA ARG A 108 11.66 -14.41 -18.10
C ARG A 108 10.55 -13.44 -18.53
N ASN A 109 9.30 -13.82 -18.33
CA ASN A 109 8.13 -13.07 -18.75
C ASN A 109 7.44 -12.42 -17.54
N VAL A 110 8.22 -11.88 -16.59
CA VAL A 110 7.65 -11.16 -15.45
C VAL A 110 6.84 -9.96 -15.96
N PRO A 111 5.62 -9.74 -15.45
CA PRO A 111 4.86 -8.58 -15.83
C PRO A 111 5.55 -7.31 -15.30
N ILE A 112 5.55 -6.28 -16.13
CA ILE A 112 6.07 -4.94 -15.82
C ILE A 112 4.88 -3.99 -15.89
N GLU A 113 4.75 -3.11 -14.92
CA GLU A 113 3.72 -2.08 -14.91
C GLU A 113 3.75 -1.24 -16.19
N GLY A 114 2.56 -1.03 -16.78
CA GLY A 114 2.40 -0.36 -18.07
C GLY A 114 2.97 -1.14 -19.26
N GLY A 115 3.43 -2.39 -19.04
CA GLY A 115 3.96 -3.28 -20.07
C GLY A 115 5.46 -3.09 -20.35
N PRO A 116 6.04 -3.94 -21.21
CA PRO A 116 7.50 -3.98 -21.42
C PRO A 116 8.08 -2.70 -22.07
N ARG A 117 7.24 -1.90 -22.72
CA ARG A 117 7.62 -0.63 -23.35
C ARG A 117 7.19 0.60 -22.55
N SER A 118 6.70 0.42 -21.33
CA SER A 118 6.32 1.51 -20.44
C SER A 118 7.47 2.49 -20.22
N THR A 119 7.15 3.76 -20.16
CA THR A 119 8.06 4.86 -19.76
C THR A 119 7.72 5.41 -18.36
N GLY A 120 6.71 4.82 -17.67
CA GLY A 120 6.35 5.14 -16.30
C GLY A 120 7.23 4.43 -15.28
N ASP A 121 6.70 4.18 -14.10
CA ASP A 121 7.43 3.67 -12.92
C ASP A 121 7.95 2.25 -13.09
N ARG A 122 7.32 1.47 -14.00
CA ARG A 122 7.82 0.13 -14.38
C ARG A 122 8.04 -0.78 -13.16
N HIS A 123 7.11 -0.79 -12.23
CA HIS A 123 7.19 -1.70 -11.10
C HIS A 123 7.17 -3.16 -11.55
N VAL A 124 7.96 -3.97 -10.86
CA VAL A 124 7.96 -5.44 -10.99
C VAL A 124 7.83 -6.02 -9.60
N ILE A 125 6.76 -6.80 -9.37
CA ILE A 125 6.49 -7.47 -8.11
C ILE A 125 6.44 -8.97 -8.33
N VAL A 126 7.19 -9.73 -7.53
CA VAL A 126 7.23 -11.20 -7.64
C VAL A 126 7.21 -11.84 -6.25
N VAL A 127 6.20 -12.67 -6.02
CA VAL A 127 6.08 -13.44 -4.77
C VAL A 127 6.52 -14.88 -4.98
N ASN A 128 7.53 -15.30 -4.24
CA ASN A 128 7.88 -16.71 -4.14
C ASN A 128 6.95 -17.39 -3.12
N ARG A 129 6.03 -18.22 -3.64
CA ARG A 129 4.99 -18.86 -2.81
C ARG A 129 5.52 -19.92 -1.83
N ASP A 130 6.73 -20.44 -2.05
CA ASP A 130 7.29 -21.50 -1.21
C ASP A 130 7.99 -20.91 0.03
N THR A 131 8.56 -19.69 -0.13
CA THR A 131 9.25 -18.98 0.96
C THR A 131 8.44 -17.79 1.50
N CYS A 132 7.36 -17.37 0.82
CA CYS A 132 6.61 -16.13 1.07
C CYS A 132 7.52 -14.90 1.06
N THR A 133 8.44 -14.89 0.12
CA THR A 133 9.32 -13.75 -0.12
C THR A 133 8.76 -12.92 -1.26
N ASP A 134 8.57 -11.64 -1.02
CA ASP A 134 8.14 -10.64 -1.99
C ASP A 134 9.36 -9.85 -2.47
N TYR A 135 9.53 -9.79 -3.78
CA TYR A 135 10.59 -9.07 -4.47
C TYR A 135 9.96 -7.93 -5.25
N GLU A 136 10.31 -6.70 -4.93
CA GLU A 136 9.77 -5.52 -5.57
C GLU A 136 10.88 -4.68 -6.19
N LEU A 137 10.66 -4.17 -7.40
CA LEU A 137 11.59 -3.32 -8.14
C LEU A 137 10.85 -2.07 -8.66
N PHE A 138 11.50 -0.93 -8.57
CA PHE A 138 11.14 0.33 -9.24
C PHE A 138 12.04 0.56 -10.45
N ALA A 139 11.51 1.15 -11.52
CA ALA A 139 12.22 1.46 -12.77
C ALA A 139 12.99 0.24 -13.31
N ALA A 140 12.29 -0.90 -13.45
CA ALA A 140 12.91 -2.18 -13.76
C ALA A 140 13.09 -2.40 -15.26
N TYR A 141 14.33 -2.67 -15.67
CA TYR A 141 14.73 -2.93 -17.05
C TYR A 141 15.50 -4.24 -17.19
N PRO A 142 15.01 -5.18 -18.02
CA PRO A 142 15.77 -6.38 -18.32
C PRO A 142 17.04 -6.05 -19.12
N ARG A 143 18.12 -6.73 -18.83
CA ARG A 143 19.40 -6.69 -19.53
C ARG A 143 19.85 -8.12 -19.83
N ALA A 144 20.82 -8.30 -20.72
CA ALA A 144 21.32 -9.63 -21.03
C ALA A 144 21.79 -10.37 -19.75
N GLY A 145 21.01 -11.36 -19.30
CA GLY A 145 21.29 -12.21 -18.14
C GLY A 145 21.16 -11.57 -16.75
N ARG A 146 20.80 -10.28 -16.65
CA ARG A 146 20.65 -9.51 -15.41
C ARG A 146 19.49 -8.52 -15.53
N TRP A 147 19.21 -7.79 -14.47
CA TRP A 147 18.30 -6.65 -14.46
C TRP A 147 19.00 -5.40 -13.96
N HIS A 148 18.48 -4.24 -14.35
CA HIS A 148 18.81 -2.95 -13.77
C HIS A 148 17.50 -2.32 -13.29
N ALA A 149 17.53 -1.69 -12.12
CA ALA A 149 16.37 -1.02 -11.55
C ALA A 149 16.79 0.26 -10.81
N GLY A 150 15.87 1.19 -10.61
CA GLY A 150 16.08 2.36 -9.78
C GLY A 150 16.36 1.94 -8.34
N SER A 151 15.42 1.19 -7.76
CA SER A 151 15.55 0.61 -6.41
C SER A 151 14.93 -0.78 -6.36
N GLY A 152 15.22 -1.51 -5.27
CA GLY A 152 14.64 -2.82 -5.03
C GLY A 152 14.59 -3.21 -3.57
N ALA A 153 13.54 -3.95 -3.23
CA ALA A 153 13.30 -4.43 -1.88
C ALA A 153 12.93 -5.91 -1.85
N ILE A 154 13.29 -6.58 -0.77
CA ILE A 154 12.98 -7.99 -0.50
C ILE A 154 12.28 -8.06 0.84
N PHE A 155 11.00 -8.42 0.83
CA PHE A 155 10.19 -8.53 2.04
C PHE A 155 9.88 -9.99 2.36
N ASN A 156 9.91 -10.33 3.64
CA ASN A 156 9.34 -11.58 4.13
C ASN A 156 7.89 -11.33 4.56
N LEU A 157 6.93 -11.86 3.80
CA LEU A 157 5.51 -11.65 4.06
C LEU A 157 5.01 -12.27 5.39
N ARG A 158 5.86 -13.02 6.09
CA ARG A 158 5.56 -13.57 7.43
C ARG A 158 6.14 -12.71 8.57
N SER A 159 6.67 -11.51 8.27
CA SER A 159 7.41 -10.71 9.24
C SER A 159 7.02 -9.25 9.18
N ASP A 160 6.98 -8.60 10.34
CA ASP A 160 6.77 -7.16 10.47
C ASP A 160 8.06 -6.34 10.36
N ARG A 161 9.16 -7.00 10.04
CA ARG A 161 10.45 -6.32 9.97
C ARG A 161 10.41 -5.16 8.99
N LEU A 162 10.63 -3.96 9.52
CA LEU A 162 10.75 -2.74 8.72
C LEU A 162 12.11 -2.67 8.04
N ARG A 163 12.17 -1.95 6.93
CA ARG A 163 13.44 -1.58 6.28
C ARG A 163 14.26 -0.67 7.20
N PRO A 164 15.57 -0.55 7.00
CA PRO A 164 16.39 0.44 7.71
C PRO A 164 15.79 1.85 7.60
N ALA A 165 15.95 2.68 8.62
CA ALA A 165 15.53 4.07 8.58
C ALA A 165 16.25 4.84 7.48
N GLY A 166 15.53 5.62 6.70
CA GLY A 166 16.07 6.37 5.57
C GLY A 166 16.21 5.54 4.27
N TRP A 167 15.81 4.27 4.26
CA TRP A 167 15.82 3.45 3.04
C TRP A 167 14.48 3.51 2.31
N THR A 168 14.53 3.80 1.01
CA THR A 168 13.39 3.61 0.10
C THR A 168 13.12 2.11 -0.13
N SER A 169 12.05 1.79 -0.83
CA SER A 169 11.79 0.46 -1.39
C SER A 169 11.59 0.60 -2.89
N ALA A 170 10.75 -0.23 -3.51
CA ALA A 170 10.17 0.08 -4.81
C ALA A 170 9.10 1.19 -4.69
N ASP A 171 8.69 1.51 -3.48
CA ASP A 171 7.79 2.61 -3.13
C ASP A 171 8.54 3.70 -2.35
N ALA A 172 8.23 4.97 -2.59
CA ALA A 172 8.98 6.10 -2.02
C ALA A 172 8.97 6.12 -0.49
N ALA A 173 7.91 5.66 0.14
CA ALA A 173 7.81 5.58 1.60
C ALA A 173 8.68 4.50 2.25
N GLY A 174 9.37 3.66 1.47
CA GLY A 174 10.11 2.50 1.99
C GLY A 174 9.19 1.38 2.48
N LEU A 175 7.96 1.33 1.96
CA LEU A 175 6.95 0.32 2.26
C LEU A 175 6.89 -0.76 1.16
N PRO A 176 6.37 -1.96 1.44
CA PRO A 176 6.01 -2.90 0.39
C PRO A 176 4.77 -2.43 -0.37
N ILE A 177 4.76 -2.57 -1.68
CA ILE A 177 3.64 -2.21 -2.56
C ILE A 177 2.53 -3.27 -2.50
N LEU A 178 2.87 -4.55 -2.62
CA LEU A 178 1.92 -5.67 -2.71
C LEU A 178 0.85 -5.65 -1.62
N PRO A 179 1.16 -5.42 -0.33
CA PRO A 179 0.14 -5.40 0.73
C PRO A 179 -0.90 -4.30 0.57
N GLY A 180 -0.55 -3.19 -0.08
CA GLY A 180 -1.42 -2.02 -0.27
C GLY A 180 -2.24 -2.04 -1.55
N LEU A 181 -2.07 -3.03 -2.43
CA LEU A 181 -2.82 -3.13 -3.69
C LEU A 181 -4.24 -3.64 -3.46
N ALA A 182 -5.24 -2.99 -4.08
CA ALA A 182 -6.55 -3.59 -4.25
C ALA A 182 -6.43 -4.78 -5.23
N ARG A 183 -6.85 -5.98 -4.82
CA ARG A 183 -6.77 -7.20 -5.63
C ARG A 183 -8.15 -7.76 -5.92
N TYR A 184 -8.39 -8.16 -7.15
CA TYR A 184 -9.71 -8.62 -7.59
C TYR A 184 -10.22 -9.85 -6.81
N ASP A 185 -9.34 -10.80 -6.49
CA ASP A 185 -9.71 -11.99 -5.73
C ASP A 185 -10.22 -11.68 -4.31
N GLU A 186 -9.80 -10.58 -3.70
CA GLU A 186 -10.35 -10.09 -2.44
C GLU A 186 -11.75 -9.52 -2.64
N VAL A 187 -11.93 -8.72 -3.69
CA VAL A 187 -13.26 -8.20 -4.04
C VAL A 187 -14.22 -9.33 -4.39
N ALA A 188 -13.76 -10.36 -5.10
CA ALA A 188 -14.57 -11.54 -5.40
C ALA A 188 -15.02 -12.30 -4.14
N ARG A 189 -14.21 -12.28 -3.06
CA ARG A 189 -14.58 -12.82 -1.74
C ARG A 189 -15.49 -11.89 -0.93
N GLY A 190 -15.66 -10.65 -1.35
CA GLY A 190 -16.51 -9.66 -0.71
C GLY A 190 -15.81 -8.76 0.32
N ALA A 191 -14.50 -8.89 0.52
CA ALA A 191 -13.75 -8.07 1.48
C ALA A 191 -12.29 -7.90 1.08
N ILE A 192 -11.80 -6.66 1.23
CA ILE A 192 -10.38 -6.32 1.31
C ILE A 192 -10.10 -6.05 2.79
N ASP A 193 -9.25 -6.88 3.40
CA ASP A 193 -9.00 -6.87 4.84
C ASP A 193 -7.64 -6.23 5.19
N HIS A 194 -7.28 -5.17 4.47
CA HIS A 194 -6.08 -4.37 4.69
C HIS A 194 -6.27 -2.92 4.22
N ALA A 195 -5.34 -2.04 4.61
CA ALA A 195 -5.28 -0.67 4.10
C ALA A 195 -4.83 -0.65 2.64
N LEU A 196 -5.25 0.39 1.91
CA LEU A 196 -4.82 0.58 0.54
C LEU A 196 -3.64 1.54 0.44
N ARG A 197 -2.79 1.34 -0.55
CA ARG A 197 -1.76 2.28 -0.97
C ARG A 197 -2.40 3.43 -1.74
N PHE A 198 -1.97 4.67 -1.48
CA PHE A 198 -2.35 5.80 -2.32
C PHE A 198 -1.24 6.83 -2.44
N THR A 199 -1.33 7.69 -3.46
CA THR A 199 -0.36 8.74 -3.74
C THR A 199 -0.93 10.13 -3.45
N VAL A 200 -0.01 11.07 -3.19
CA VAL A 200 -0.30 12.48 -3.02
C VAL A 200 0.73 13.32 -3.78
N SER A 201 0.32 14.47 -4.32
CA SER A 201 1.21 15.33 -5.11
C SER A 201 2.21 16.14 -4.28
N CYS A 202 2.00 16.22 -2.97
CA CYS A 202 2.77 17.06 -2.06
C CYS A 202 2.92 16.36 -0.71
N THR A 203 4.13 15.97 -0.36
CA THR A 203 4.46 15.39 0.95
C THR A 203 5.39 16.29 1.74
N ALA A 204 5.33 16.23 3.07
CA ALA A 204 6.34 16.83 3.93
C ALA A 204 7.70 16.14 3.75
N TYR A 205 8.79 16.84 4.02
CA TYR A 205 10.12 16.23 4.12
C TYR A 205 10.25 15.45 5.43
N ALA A 206 9.33 14.49 5.62
CA ALA A 206 9.18 13.67 6.82
C ALA A 206 8.50 12.35 6.51
N TYR A 207 8.63 11.41 7.44
CA TYR A 207 7.84 10.17 7.43
C TYR A 207 7.38 9.83 8.85
N VAL A 208 6.28 9.10 8.93
CA VAL A 208 5.75 8.50 10.16
C VAL A 208 5.62 7.00 9.99
N TYR A 209 5.62 6.25 11.10
CA TYR A 209 5.38 4.81 11.07
C TYR A 209 4.08 4.50 10.28
N PRO A 210 4.07 3.49 9.36
CA PRO A 210 5.12 2.48 9.14
C PRO A 210 6.20 2.86 8.13
N ALA A 211 6.12 4.03 7.48
CA ALA A 211 7.12 4.44 6.49
C ALA A 211 8.53 4.53 7.08
N ARG A 212 9.52 4.37 6.22
CA ARG A 212 10.95 4.39 6.57
C ARG A 212 11.75 5.44 5.80
N HIS A 213 11.15 6.00 4.76
CA HIS A 213 11.80 6.94 3.87
C HIS A 213 10.87 8.13 3.57
N ARG A 214 11.45 9.22 3.11
CA ARG A 214 10.82 10.47 2.70
C ARG A 214 11.39 10.90 1.35
N THR A 215 10.60 11.60 0.57
CA THR A 215 11.05 12.26 -0.67
C THR A 215 11.45 13.72 -0.41
N SER A 216 11.76 14.46 -1.49
CA SER A 216 12.17 15.86 -1.45
C SER A 216 11.18 16.81 -0.79
N GLY A 217 9.95 16.42 -0.63
CA GLY A 217 8.92 17.21 0.07
C GLY A 217 8.49 18.49 -0.65
N CYS A 218 7.37 19.03 -0.21
CA CYS A 218 6.92 20.36 -0.59
C CYS A 218 6.87 21.29 0.64
N SER A 219 6.91 22.60 0.42
CA SER A 219 6.98 23.61 1.48
C SER A 219 5.63 24.01 2.08
N LYS A 220 4.52 23.34 1.72
CA LYS A 220 3.20 23.67 2.25
C LYS A 220 3.09 23.29 3.72
N ALA A 221 2.58 24.19 4.55
CA ALA A 221 2.18 23.85 5.92
C ALA A 221 1.15 22.72 5.89
N HIS A 222 1.20 21.81 6.86
CA HIS A 222 0.34 20.62 6.95
C HIS A 222 0.45 19.64 5.77
N ALA A 223 1.55 19.68 4.98
CA ALA A 223 1.81 18.64 4.00
C ALA A 223 1.86 17.26 4.69
N PRO A 224 1.19 16.23 4.13
CA PRO A 224 1.20 14.90 4.73
C PRO A 224 2.60 14.27 4.71
N PRO A 225 3.10 13.69 5.81
CA PRO A 225 4.31 12.87 5.77
C PRO A 225 4.04 11.54 5.07
N MET A 226 5.09 10.90 4.52
CA MET A 226 5.01 9.50 4.11
C MET A 226 4.59 8.61 5.27
N GLY A 227 3.76 7.59 5.01
CA GLY A 227 3.22 6.70 6.06
C GLY A 227 1.96 7.23 6.76
N LEU A 228 1.52 8.45 6.48
CA LEU A 228 0.31 8.99 7.09
C LEU A 228 -0.90 8.14 6.71
N ARG A 229 -1.78 7.89 7.69
CA ARG A 229 -2.97 7.07 7.52
C ARG A 229 -4.24 7.89 7.47
N LEU A 230 -5.06 7.63 6.46
CA LEU A 230 -6.37 8.23 6.29
C LEU A 230 -7.44 7.14 6.25
N ARG A 231 -8.70 7.50 6.53
CA ARG A 231 -9.85 6.63 6.28
C ARG A 231 -11.01 7.41 5.67
N LEU A 232 -11.87 6.70 4.96
CA LEU A 232 -13.17 7.23 4.55
C LEU A 232 -14.06 7.38 5.77
N ARG A 233 -14.70 8.55 5.92
CA ARG A 233 -15.60 8.85 7.06
C ARG A 233 -16.73 7.83 7.16
N ALA A 234 -17.09 7.45 8.37
CA ALA A 234 -18.18 6.51 8.63
C ALA A 234 -19.52 6.99 8.06
N SER A 235 -19.77 8.32 8.08
CA SER A 235 -20.98 8.97 7.62
C SER A 235 -21.23 8.91 6.10
N VAL A 236 -20.16 8.66 5.31
CA VAL A 236 -20.32 8.59 3.84
C VAL A 236 -21.18 7.42 3.44
N ASN A 237 -22.29 7.69 2.74
CA ASN A 237 -23.18 6.65 2.28
C ASN A 237 -22.64 5.96 1.02
N ILE A 238 -22.30 4.69 1.12
CA ILE A 238 -21.76 3.86 0.04
C ILE A 238 -22.76 2.84 -0.51
N SER A 239 -23.99 2.85 -0.04
CA SER A 239 -24.99 1.83 -0.39
C SER A 239 -25.38 1.82 -1.88
N ARG A 240 -25.25 2.98 -2.55
CA ARG A 240 -25.55 3.14 -3.98
C ARG A 240 -24.38 2.79 -4.91
N LEU A 241 -23.20 2.55 -4.36
CA LEU A 241 -22.06 2.14 -5.17
C LEU A 241 -22.25 0.69 -5.66
N PRO A 242 -21.85 0.37 -6.89
CA PRO A 242 -21.86 -0.99 -7.38
C PRO A 242 -20.91 -1.88 -6.58
N TYR A 243 -21.07 -3.19 -6.75
CA TYR A 243 -20.44 -4.17 -5.85
C TYR A 243 -18.92 -3.97 -5.69
N GLN A 244 -18.18 -3.86 -6.79
CA GLN A 244 -16.72 -3.76 -6.72
C GLN A 244 -16.26 -2.47 -6.03
N ALA A 245 -16.81 -1.32 -6.42
CA ALA A 245 -16.53 -0.05 -5.76
C ALA A 245 -16.94 -0.06 -4.28
N ARG A 246 -18.06 -0.72 -3.94
CA ARG A 246 -18.52 -0.82 -2.55
C ARG A 246 -17.59 -1.64 -1.68
N VAL A 247 -17.02 -2.74 -2.18
CA VAL A 247 -16.02 -3.52 -1.43
C VAL A 247 -14.76 -2.71 -1.18
N VAL A 248 -14.25 -2.00 -2.20
CA VAL A 248 -13.10 -1.08 -2.05
C VAL A 248 -13.38 0.00 -1.01
N THR A 249 -14.53 0.67 -1.10
CA THR A 249 -14.88 1.74 -0.16
C THR A 249 -15.11 1.22 1.26
N GLN A 250 -15.57 -0.01 1.43
CA GLN A 250 -15.68 -0.63 2.74
C GLN A 250 -14.30 -0.86 3.38
N ALA A 251 -13.29 -1.22 2.60
CA ALA A 251 -11.91 -1.29 3.08
C ALA A 251 -11.40 0.09 3.49
N LEU A 252 -11.65 1.12 2.68
CA LEU A 252 -11.29 2.51 3.02
C LEU A 252 -11.91 2.99 4.32
N LYS A 253 -13.10 2.52 4.69
CA LYS A 253 -13.71 2.81 5.99
C LYS A 253 -13.06 2.04 7.13
N ARG A 254 -12.76 0.75 6.94
CA ARG A 254 -12.30 -0.15 8.00
C ARG A 254 -10.80 -0.06 8.26
N TYR A 255 -10.04 -0.08 7.17
CA TYR A 255 -8.57 -0.13 7.19
C TYR A 255 -7.95 1.17 6.71
N GLY A 256 -8.70 1.98 5.96
CA GLY A 256 -8.19 3.24 5.41
C GLY A 256 -7.17 3.04 4.30
N MET A 257 -6.32 4.06 4.15
CA MET A 257 -5.22 4.06 3.17
C MET A 257 -3.99 4.76 3.74
N ILE A 258 -2.82 4.44 3.20
CA ILE A 258 -1.51 4.93 3.66
C ILE A 258 -0.85 5.71 2.54
N VAL A 259 -0.32 6.91 2.85
CA VAL A 259 0.53 7.68 1.93
C VAL A 259 1.82 6.90 1.70
N ALA A 260 1.99 6.37 0.50
CA ALA A 260 3.10 5.48 0.19
C ALA A 260 4.05 6.06 -0.85
N ASP A 261 3.56 6.98 -1.70
CA ASP A 261 4.37 7.60 -2.75
C ASP A 261 3.90 9.00 -3.11
N ASN A 262 4.73 9.73 -3.85
CA ASN A 262 4.35 10.92 -4.58
C ASN A 262 3.75 10.55 -5.94
N GLY A 263 2.77 11.31 -6.38
CA GLY A 263 2.06 11.12 -7.63
C GLY A 263 0.86 12.05 -7.67
N ALA A 264 -0.11 11.78 -8.52
CA ALA A 264 -1.37 12.49 -8.49
C ALA A 264 -2.10 12.22 -7.15
N SER A 265 -2.72 13.26 -6.58
CA SER A 265 -3.45 13.14 -5.32
C SER A 265 -4.65 12.21 -5.44
N TRP A 266 -4.92 11.43 -4.39
CA TRP A 266 -6.07 10.52 -4.29
C TRP A 266 -6.06 9.34 -5.26
N PHE A 267 -4.91 9.01 -5.87
CA PHE A 267 -4.76 7.81 -6.69
C PHE A 267 -4.56 6.60 -5.79
N ILE A 268 -5.51 5.66 -5.83
CA ILE A 268 -5.46 4.39 -5.10
C ILE A 268 -4.92 3.32 -6.03
N SER A 269 -3.91 2.59 -5.59
CA SER A 269 -3.27 1.55 -6.40
C SER A 269 -3.95 0.19 -6.24
N GLY A 270 -3.93 -0.60 -7.31
CA GLY A 270 -4.41 -1.97 -7.33
C GLY A 270 -3.72 -2.80 -8.40
N ALA A 271 -3.98 -4.10 -8.36
CA ALA A 271 -3.47 -5.02 -9.37
C ALA A 271 -4.42 -5.09 -10.58
N PRO A 272 -3.89 -5.13 -11.81
CA PRO A 272 -4.72 -5.29 -13.00
C PRO A 272 -5.39 -6.67 -13.02
N ASP A 273 -6.66 -6.70 -13.42
CA ASP A 273 -7.39 -7.95 -13.64
C ASP A 273 -8.51 -7.74 -14.66
N ARG A 274 -8.68 -8.71 -15.58
CA ARG A 274 -9.71 -8.63 -16.63
C ARG A 274 -11.15 -8.71 -16.12
N ARG A 275 -11.33 -9.11 -14.86
CA ARG A 275 -12.64 -9.24 -14.20
C ARG A 275 -13.09 -7.94 -13.52
N TRP A 276 -12.23 -6.92 -13.45
CA TRP A 276 -12.67 -5.60 -13.03
C TRP A 276 -13.76 -5.07 -13.96
N LYS A 277 -14.67 -4.32 -13.40
CA LYS A 277 -15.65 -3.51 -14.13
C LYS A 277 -15.22 -2.06 -14.02
N ASP A 278 -14.53 -1.58 -15.05
CA ASP A 278 -13.92 -0.23 -15.03
C ASP A 278 -14.97 0.86 -14.78
N ASP A 279 -16.19 0.72 -15.33
CA ASP A 279 -17.29 1.65 -15.06
C ASP A 279 -17.71 1.65 -13.58
N ASP A 280 -17.71 0.48 -12.92
CA ASP A 280 -17.97 0.39 -11.48
C ASP A 280 -16.88 1.10 -10.68
N LEU A 281 -15.61 0.90 -11.06
CA LEU A 281 -14.46 1.51 -10.39
C LEU A 281 -14.44 3.03 -10.57
N HIS A 282 -14.80 3.54 -11.74
CA HIS A 282 -14.87 4.99 -12.01
C HIS A 282 -15.82 5.72 -11.04
N LEU A 283 -16.82 5.03 -10.50
CA LEU A 283 -17.72 5.62 -9.48
C LEU A 283 -17.04 5.87 -8.13
N LEU A 284 -15.83 5.37 -7.90
CA LEU A 284 -15.00 5.82 -6.77
C LEU A 284 -14.69 7.33 -6.86
N GLY A 285 -14.68 7.91 -8.06
CA GLY A 285 -14.53 9.35 -8.30
C GLY A 285 -15.67 10.23 -7.74
N LEU A 286 -16.78 9.63 -7.29
CA LEU A 286 -17.82 10.35 -6.53
C LEU A 286 -17.31 10.74 -5.13
N LEU A 287 -16.38 9.98 -4.56
CA LEU A 287 -15.71 10.31 -3.31
C LEU A 287 -14.70 11.43 -3.55
N LYS A 288 -14.67 12.38 -2.63
CA LYS A 288 -13.77 13.54 -2.66
C LYS A 288 -12.85 13.53 -1.45
N GLY A 289 -11.75 14.25 -1.53
CA GLY A 289 -10.83 14.37 -0.38
C GLY A 289 -11.53 14.75 0.93
N ARG A 290 -12.52 15.63 0.90
CA ARG A 290 -13.32 16.02 2.08
C ARG A 290 -14.11 14.88 2.73
N ASP A 291 -14.31 13.77 2.04
CA ASP A 291 -14.99 12.59 2.56
C ASP A 291 -14.05 11.73 3.43
N PHE A 292 -12.77 12.06 3.46
CA PHE A 292 -11.76 11.39 4.25
C PHE A 292 -11.36 12.19 5.50
N GLU A 293 -10.68 11.50 6.40
CA GLU A 293 -10.12 12.06 7.61
C GLU A 293 -8.78 11.40 7.93
N VAL A 294 -7.84 12.19 8.47
CA VAL A 294 -6.55 11.69 8.96
C VAL A 294 -6.76 11.05 10.33
N ILE A 295 -6.13 9.90 10.54
CA ILE A 295 -6.30 9.10 11.76
C ILE A 295 -5.13 9.31 12.71
N ASP A 296 -5.42 9.45 13.98
CA ASP A 296 -4.43 9.38 15.06
C ASP A 296 -4.09 7.91 15.33
N THR A 297 -2.92 7.48 14.88
CA THR A 297 -2.44 6.11 15.01
C THR A 297 -1.57 5.85 16.23
N ARG A 298 -1.40 6.83 17.14
CA ARG A 298 -0.49 6.71 18.29
C ARG A 298 -0.85 5.57 19.24
N SER A 299 -2.13 5.17 19.29
CA SER A 299 -2.60 4.07 20.12
C SER A 299 -2.45 2.69 19.49
N LEU A 300 -2.12 2.62 18.21
CA LEU A 300 -1.90 1.33 17.53
C LEU A 300 -0.57 0.70 17.91
N PRO A 301 -0.48 -0.63 17.95
CA PRO A 301 0.81 -1.32 17.99
C PRO A 301 1.68 -0.93 16.79
N HIS A 302 2.98 -0.84 17.03
CA HIS A 302 3.98 -0.56 15.99
C HIS A 302 4.92 -1.77 15.84
N PRO A 303 4.44 -2.91 15.32
CA PRO A 303 5.27 -4.09 15.15
C PRO A 303 6.44 -3.83 14.19
N GLY A 304 7.56 -4.47 14.43
CA GLY A 304 8.79 -4.35 13.63
C GLY A 304 9.60 -3.06 13.87
N ARG A 305 9.18 -2.20 14.79
CA ARG A 305 9.88 -0.96 15.16
C ARG A 305 11.00 -1.22 16.18
#